data_ef7c01ab32d9459064017c4c63f5c4cd
#
_entry.id   ef7c01ab32d9459064017c4c63f5c4cd
#
_cell.length_a   1.000
_cell.length_b   1.000
_cell.length_c   1.000
_cell.angle_alpha   90.00
_cell.angle_beta   90.00
_cell.angle_gamma   90.00
#
_symmetry.space_group_name_H-M   'P 1'
#
loop_
_entity.id
_entity.type
_entity.pdbx_description
1 polymer ?
#
loop_
_entity_poly.entity_id
_entity_poly.type
_entity_poly.pdbx_seq_one_letter_code
_entity_poly.pdbx_strand_id
1 'polypeptide(L)'
;MKLIPESSGSHLSGTYLSAALEERHPGSFAFEFEDAVVEFLPADQVQKESMDSLTSVLEKLGAICGVSSSFTNLYDGNHAWFQASAALQNGLSQEDNSIIFYFQDYLLPQLLNSALAGRPSWVYYTEGLKRLKKHDDSSQVSYLHTLRVYLDNNLSVTKTAAALYLHRSTLLDRLSHITAMLGSDLRDPDYCLTLGIILRAELEQRRIEKIYLK
;
A
#
# COMPACT_ATOMS: atom_id res chain seq x y z
N MET A 1 14.33 2.14 11.86
CA MET A 1 14.27 2.51 10.42
C MET A 1 15.12 1.55 9.60
N LYS A 2 14.77 1.34 8.35
CA LYS A 2 15.59 0.62 7.35
C LYS A 2 15.92 1.58 6.22
N LEU A 3 17.20 1.73 5.91
CA LEU A 3 17.72 2.64 4.88
C LEU A 3 18.42 1.83 3.79
N ILE A 4 18.11 2.13 2.53
CA ILE A 4 18.77 1.54 1.37
C ILE A 4 19.19 2.64 0.39
N PRO A 5 20.25 2.46 -0.42
CA PRO A 5 20.57 3.38 -1.49
C PRO A 5 19.49 3.36 -2.57
N GLU A 6 19.17 4.54 -3.12
CA GLU A 6 18.13 4.71 -4.16
C GLU A 6 18.57 4.09 -5.50
N SER A 7 19.87 4.01 -5.74
CA SER A 7 20.43 3.42 -6.95
C SER A 7 21.64 2.54 -6.64
N SER A 8 21.79 1.46 -7.41
CA SER A 8 22.86 0.46 -7.28
C SER A 8 24.30 1.01 -7.52
N GLY A 9 24.47 2.30 -7.69
CA GLY A 9 25.76 2.95 -8.00
C GLY A 9 26.37 3.80 -6.88
N SER A 10 25.64 4.09 -5.80
CA SER A 10 26.17 4.85 -4.67
C SER A 10 26.78 3.89 -3.64
N HIS A 11 28.09 3.65 -3.72
CA HIS A 11 28.86 2.96 -2.68
C HIS A 11 29.03 3.87 -1.45
N LEU A 12 27.95 4.23 -0.76
CA LEU A 12 28.05 4.77 0.58
C LEU A 12 28.45 3.61 1.50
N SER A 13 29.58 3.77 2.19
CA SER A 13 29.93 2.84 3.26
C SER A 13 28.82 2.89 4.29
N GLY A 14 28.18 1.72 4.55
CA GLY A 14 27.14 1.62 5.58
C GLY A 14 27.64 2.08 6.95
N THR A 15 28.94 1.88 7.23
CA THR A 15 29.61 2.39 8.43
C THR A 15 29.57 3.92 8.51
N TYR A 16 29.77 4.62 7.39
CA TYR A 16 29.68 6.09 7.37
C TYR A 16 28.24 6.56 7.62
N LEU A 17 27.28 5.92 6.98
CA LEU A 17 25.87 6.23 7.17
C LEU A 17 25.41 5.94 8.59
N SER A 18 25.81 4.82 9.19
CA SER A 18 25.49 4.48 10.58
C SER A 18 26.03 5.54 11.55
N ALA A 19 27.28 5.94 11.40
CA ALA A 19 27.89 6.98 12.25
C ALA A 19 27.19 8.34 12.09
N ALA A 20 26.85 8.73 10.87
CA ALA A 20 26.14 9.98 10.59
C ALA A 20 24.72 10.01 11.18
N LEU A 21 24.04 8.87 11.23
CA LEU A 21 22.71 8.74 11.84
C LEU A 21 22.79 8.84 13.37
N GLU A 22 23.73 8.13 14.00
CA GLU A 22 23.91 8.18 15.47
C GLU A 22 24.33 9.56 15.96
N GLU A 23 25.18 10.28 15.20
CA GLU A 23 25.55 11.67 15.52
C GLU A 23 24.31 12.59 15.47
N ARG A 24 23.41 12.34 14.55
CA ARG A 24 22.22 13.16 14.35
C ARG A 24 21.11 12.85 15.34
N HIS A 25 20.95 11.60 15.74
CA HIS A 25 19.93 11.11 16.63
C HIS A 25 20.53 10.60 17.94
N PRO A 26 20.80 11.49 18.91
CA PRO A 26 21.39 11.09 20.18
C PRO A 26 20.57 9.99 20.89
N GLY A 27 21.25 8.91 21.25
CA GLY A 27 20.60 7.76 21.87
C GLY A 27 20.01 6.74 20.89
N SER A 28 20.17 6.94 19.60
CA SER A 28 19.92 5.91 18.58
C SER A 28 21.08 4.91 18.51
N PHE A 29 20.84 3.80 17.83
CA PHE A 29 21.85 2.79 17.53
C PHE A 29 21.67 2.35 16.07
N ALA A 30 22.70 2.51 15.25
CA ALA A 30 22.70 2.20 13.83
C ALA A 30 23.78 1.16 13.47
N PHE A 31 23.42 0.23 12.57
CA PHE A 31 24.33 -0.82 12.12
C PHE A 31 23.96 -1.32 10.72
N GLU A 32 24.92 -1.92 10.05
CA GLU A 32 24.69 -2.59 8.77
C GLU A 32 24.07 -3.95 8.99
N PHE A 33 23.00 -4.23 8.24
CA PHE A 33 22.36 -5.54 8.22
C PHE A 33 21.90 -5.85 6.78
N GLU A 34 22.37 -6.97 6.26
CA GLU A 34 22.19 -7.34 4.85
C GLU A 34 22.69 -6.23 3.91
N ASP A 35 21.85 -5.69 3.07
CA ASP A 35 22.11 -4.61 2.09
C ASP A 35 21.60 -3.23 2.56
N ALA A 36 21.33 -3.09 3.84
CA ALA A 36 20.72 -1.90 4.41
C ALA A 36 21.45 -1.42 5.68
N VAL A 37 21.24 -0.17 6.03
CA VAL A 37 21.53 0.35 7.37
C VAL A 37 20.23 0.34 8.18
N VAL A 38 20.32 -0.22 9.38
CA VAL A 38 19.21 -0.26 10.34
C VAL A 38 19.50 0.70 11.47
N GLU A 39 18.54 1.53 11.82
CA GLU A 39 18.62 2.41 12.97
C GLU A 39 17.46 2.15 13.93
N PHE A 40 17.80 1.87 15.19
CA PHE A 40 16.87 1.92 16.31
C PHE A 40 16.85 3.34 16.86
N LEU A 41 15.70 3.99 16.67
CA LEU A 41 15.50 5.40 17.00
C LEU A 41 14.56 5.52 18.20
N PRO A 42 14.87 6.35 19.22
CA PRO A 42 13.91 6.68 20.27
C PRO A 42 12.60 7.21 19.69
N ALA A 43 11.47 6.71 20.20
CA ALA A 43 10.16 6.99 19.60
C ALA A 43 9.77 8.49 19.61
N ASP A 44 10.28 9.25 20.56
CA ASP A 44 10.10 10.71 20.68
C ASP A 44 10.86 11.50 19.59
N GLN A 45 11.85 10.87 18.95
CA GLN A 45 12.60 11.47 17.84
C GLN A 45 11.96 11.19 16.46
N VAL A 46 10.91 10.37 16.38
CA VAL A 46 10.14 10.14 15.15
C VAL A 46 9.06 11.23 14.98
N GLN A 47 9.40 12.48 15.29
CA GLN A 47 8.52 13.62 15.05
C GLN A 47 8.79 14.23 13.67
N LYS A 48 7.78 14.88 13.09
CA LYS A 48 7.85 15.41 11.72
C LYS A 48 9.06 16.33 11.50
N GLU A 49 9.36 17.21 12.45
CA GLU A 49 10.49 18.15 12.34
C GLU A 49 11.85 17.43 12.31
N SER A 50 12.01 16.36 13.07
CA SER A 50 13.22 15.53 13.04
C SER A 50 13.37 14.81 11.70
N MET A 51 12.25 14.32 11.16
CA MET A 51 12.22 13.60 9.90
C MET A 51 12.41 14.52 8.67
N ASP A 52 11.96 15.77 8.71
CA ASP A 52 12.23 16.76 7.65
C ASP A 52 13.75 17.01 7.52
N SER A 53 14.45 17.06 8.64
CA SER A 53 15.90 17.20 8.62
C SER A 53 16.61 15.94 8.10
N LEU A 54 16.09 14.75 8.40
CA LEU A 54 16.60 13.48 7.87
C LEU A 54 16.38 13.40 6.35
N THR A 55 15.25 13.84 5.85
CA THR A 55 14.95 13.88 4.41
C THR A 55 16.06 14.58 3.64
N SER A 56 16.49 15.78 4.09
CA SER A 56 17.56 16.53 3.44
C SER A 56 18.92 15.80 3.43
N VAL A 57 19.18 14.94 4.39
CA VAL A 57 20.38 14.09 4.43
C VAL A 57 20.25 12.92 3.48
N LEU A 58 19.10 12.24 3.51
CA LEU A 58 18.85 11.08 2.63
C LEU A 58 18.88 11.48 1.16
N GLU A 59 18.33 12.65 0.79
CA GLU A 59 18.43 13.21 -0.57
C GLU A 59 19.88 13.37 -1.02
N LYS A 60 20.72 13.98 -0.18
CA LYS A 60 22.16 14.17 -0.50
C LYS A 60 22.91 12.87 -0.63
N LEU A 61 22.49 11.85 0.10
CA LEU A 61 23.10 10.54 0.10
C LEU A 61 22.50 9.61 -0.97
N GLY A 62 21.44 10.02 -1.67
CA GLY A 62 20.71 9.17 -2.59
C GLY A 62 20.20 7.90 -1.88
N ALA A 63 19.65 8.06 -0.70
CA ALA A 63 19.12 6.97 0.11
C ALA A 63 17.63 7.17 0.42
N ILE A 64 16.90 6.06 0.57
CA ILE A 64 15.50 6.05 0.96
C ILE A 64 15.33 5.27 2.26
N CYS A 65 14.26 5.57 3.00
CA CYS A 65 14.05 5.05 4.34
C CYS A 65 12.65 4.49 4.53
N GLY A 66 12.55 3.27 5.08
CA GLY A 66 11.32 2.70 5.63
C GLY A 66 11.29 2.83 7.15
N VAL A 67 10.14 3.22 7.69
CA VAL A 67 9.93 3.43 9.12
C VAL A 67 8.86 2.48 9.62
N SER A 68 9.19 1.68 10.63
CA SER A 68 8.26 0.79 11.32
C SER A 68 7.36 1.56 12.29
N SER A 69 6.33 0.90 12.82
CA SER A 69 5.66 1.35 14.03
C SER A 69 6.62 1.31 15.24
N SER A 70 6.34 2.11 16.25
CA SER A 70 7.09 2.07 17.51
C SER A 70 6.87 0.74 18.24
N PHE A 71 7.89 0.27 18.96
CA PHE A 71 7.83 -0.93 19.78
C PHE A 71 8.56 -0.71 21.10
N THR A 72 8.24 -1.50 22.11
CA THR A 72 8.80 -1.36 23.45
C THR A 72 9.72 -2.50 23.86
N ASN A 73 9.70 -3.60 23.11
CA ASN A 73 10.47 -4.78 23.40
C ASN A 73 11.41 -5.09 22.23
N LEU A 74 12.70 -5.25 22.50
CA LEU A 74 13.70 -5.59 21.47
C LEU A 74 13.43 -6.92 20.77
N TYR A 75 12.69 -7.84 21.39
CA TYR A 75 12.26 -9.08 20.72
C TYR A 75 11.31 -8.81 19.54
N ASP A 76 10.70 -7.63 19.45
CA ASP A 76 9.85 -7.22 18.33
C ASP A 76 10.66 -6.63 17.16
N GLY A 77 11.99 -6.60 17.27
CA GLY A 77 12.88 -6.06 16.22
C GLY A 77 12.70 -6.71 14.86
N ASN A 78 12.43 -8.04 14.81
CA ASN A 78 12.12 -8.75 13.57
C ASN A 78 10.81 -8.24 12.92
N HIS A 79 9.79 -7.93 13.72
CA HIS A 79 8.54 -7.35 13.24
C HIS A 79 8.75 -5.93 12.75
N ALA A 80 9.54 -5.13 13.48
CA ALA A 80 9.92 -3.78 13.05
C ALA A 80 10.72 -3.78 11.73
N TRP A 81 11.64 -4.73 11.57
CA TRP A 81 12.35 -4.94 10.30
C TRP A 81 11.41 -5.28 9.15
N PHE A 82 10.48 -6.21 9.36
CA PHE A 82 9.45 -6.54 8.39
C PHE A 82 8.61 -5.32 8.01
N GLN A 83 8.15 -4.54 8.99
CA GLN A 83 7.34 -3.35 8.75
C GLN A 83 8.10 -2.28 7.96
N ALA A 84 9.34 -1.98 8.33
CA ALA A 84 10.17 -1.01 7.61
C ALA A 84 10.47 -1.47 6.17
N SER A 85 10.73 -2.76 5.98
CA SER A 85 10.92 -3.35 4.64
C SER A 85 9.66 -3.30 3.79
N ALA A 86 8.50 -3.61 4.38
CA ALA A 86 7.21 -3.52 3.71
C ALA A 86 6.85 -2.06 3.33
N ALA A 87 7.17 -1.09 4.18
CA ALA A 87 6.98 0.33 3.89
C ALA A 87 7.78 0.75 2.65
N LEU A 88 9.08 0.39 2.59
CA LEU A 88 9.93 0.64 1.42
C LEU A 88 9.37 -0.01 0.16
N GLN A 89 9.05 -1.30 0.22
CA GLN A 89 8.55 -2.05 -0.94
C GLN A 89 7.25 -1.46 -1.49
N ASN A 90 6.28 -1.17 -0.61
CA ASN A 90 5.00 -0.60 -1.02
C ASN A 90 5.15 0.86 -1.49
N GLY A 91 5.98 1.68 -0.83
CA GLY A 91 6.24 3.06 -1.21
C GLY A 91 6.85 3.16 -2.62
N LEU A 92 7.89 2.40 -2.88
CA LEU A 92 8.53 2.32 -4.19
C LEU A 92 7.55 1.84 -5.28
N SER A 93 6.65 0.91 -4.96
CA SER A 93 5.67 0.41 -5.91
C SER A 93 4.50 1.36 -6.18
N GLN A 94 4.34 2.44 -5.43
CA GLN A 94 3.29 3.44 -5.64
C GLN A 94 3.73 4.67 -6.45
N GLU A 95 4.97 4.67 -6.99
CA GLU A 95 5.56 5.86 -7.65
C GLU A 95 5.50 7.12 -6.76
N ASP A 96 5.50 6.93 -5.44
CA ASP A 96 5.55 8.02 -4.49
C ASP A 96 6.99 8.58 -4.48
N ASN A 97 7.13 9.86 -4.79
CA ASN A 97 8.42 10.54 -4.77
C ASN A 97 8.93 10.82 -3.34
N SER A 98 8.30 10.25 -2.33
CA SER A 98 8.75 10.34 -0.95
C SER A 98 10.07 9.60 -0.76
N ILE A 99 10.89 10.08 0.13
CA ILE A 99 12.17 9.45 0.52
C ILE A 99 11.98 8.63 1.80
N ILE A 100 10.99 8.99 2.62
CA ILE A 100 10.67 8.32 3.86
C ILE A 100 9.28 7.73 3.77
N PHE A 101 9.19 6.43 3.97
CA PHE A 101 7.96 5.63 3.87
C PHE A 101 7.58 5.08 5.23
N TYR A 102 6.44 5.49 5.77
CA TYR A 102 5.95 5.01 7.07
C TYR A 102 5.05 3.78 6.87
N PHE A 103 5.28 2.72 7.64
CA PHE A 103 4.51 1.48 7.51
C PHE A 103 3.00 1.68 7.67
N GLN A 104 2.58 2.62 8.53
CA GLN A 104 1.17 2.90 8.77
C GLN A 104 0.43 3.37 7.51
N ASP A 105 1.13 4.07 6.59
CA ASP A 105 0.55 4.57 5.35
C ASP A 105 0.32 3.44 4.34
N TYR A 106 1.04 2.32 4.50
CA TYR A 106 1.00 1.14 3.62
C TYR A 106 0.36 -0.09 4.26
N LEU A 107 -0.31 0.07 5.42
CA LEU A 107 -0.89 -1.06 6.16
C LEU A 107 -1.90 -1.85 5.32
N LEU A 108 -2.84 -1.18 4.66
CA LEU A 108 -3.85 -1.84 3.83
C LEU A 108 -3.23 -2.53 2.60
N PRO A 109 -2.40 -1.89 1.76
CA PRO A 109 -1.67 -2.56 0.68
C PRO A 109 -0.88 -3.79 1.17
N GLN A 110 -0.19 -3.68 2.30
CA GLN A 110 0.58 -4.78 2.87
C GLN A 110 -0.30 -5.96 3.30
N LEU A 111 -1.45 -5.69 3.93
CA LEU A 111 -2.41 -6.74 4.31
C LEU A 111 -2.99 -7.44 3.08
N LEU A 112 -3.35 -6.69 2.03
CA LEU A 112 -3.87 -7.24 0.78
C LEU A 112 -2.83 -8.12 0.09
N ASN A 113 -1.59 -7.66 -0.02
CA ASN A 113 -0.50 -8.44 -0.61
C ASN A 113 -0.23 -9.73 0.18
N SER A 114 -0.23 -9.64 1.51
CA SER A 114 -0.05 -10.81 2.39
C SER A 114 -1.22 -11.81 2.26
N ALA A 115 -2.46 -11.34 2.18
CA ALA A 115 -3.64 -12.19 2.02
C ALA A 115 -3.63 -12.96 0.69
N LEU A 116 -3.15 -12.33 -0.38
CA LEU A 116 -3.03 -12.97 -1.69
C LEU A 116 -1.85 -13.96 -1.76
N ALA A 117 -0.88 -13.87 -0.86
CA ALA A 117 0.31 -14.73 -0.85
C ALA A 117 1.01 -14.82 -2.22
N GLY A 118 1.12 -13.69 -2.92
CA GLY A 118 1.73 -13.60 -4.25
C GLY A 118 0.87 -14.15 -5.41
N ARG A 119 -0.36 -14.58 -5.13
CA ARG A 119 -1.28 -15.04 -6.18
C ARG A 119 -2.00 -13.88 -6.86
N PRO A 120 -2.32 -13.98 -8.15
CA PRO A 120 -3.17 -12.99 -8.81
C PRO A 120 -4.57 -12.93 -8.19
N SER A 121 -5.15 -11.75 -8.07
CA SER A 121 -6.48 -11.53 -7.46
C SER A 121 -7.60 -12.32 -8.16
N TRP A 122 -7.49 -12.57 -9.46
CA TRP A 122 -8.49 -13.34 -10.22
C TRP A 122 -8.65 -14.80 -9.76
N VAL A 123 -7.67 -15.35 -9.05
CA VAL A 123 -7.76 -16.70 -8.43
C VAL A 123 -8.90 -16.76 -7.41
N TYR A 124 -9.22 -15.62 -6.81
CA TYR A 124 -10.27 -15.49 -5.79
C TYR A 124 -11.60 -15.01 -6.36
N TYR A 125 -11.71 -14.88 -7.69
CA TYR A 125 -12.95 -14.43 -8.32
C TYR A 125 -14.08 -15.45 -8.13
N THR A 126 -15.20 -14.99 -7.57
CA THR A 126 -16.45 -15.71 -7.61
C THR A 126 -17.00 -15.79 -9.04
N GLU A 127 -17.91 -16.71 -9.32
CA GLU A 127 -18.56 -16.79 -10.64
C GLU A 127 -19.27 -15.48 -11.03
N GLY A 128 -19.81 -14.76 -10.04
CA GLY A 128 -20.38 -13.43 -10.26
C GLY A 128 -19.36 -12.40 -10.72
N LEU A 129 -18.20 -12.35 -10.06
CA LEU A 129 -17.10 -11.45 -10.47
C LEU A 129 -16.56 -11.81 -11.85
N LYS A 130 -16.45 -13.08 -12.20
CA LYS A 130 -16.05 -13.51 -13.55
C LYS A 130 -17.06 -13.03 -14.61
N ARG A 131 -18.36 -13.09 -14.33
CA ARG A 131 -19.39 -12.55 -15.23
C ARG A 131 -19.26 -11.03 -15.41
N LEU A 132 -19.05 -10.29 -14.33
CA LEU A 132 -18.83 -8.84 -14.38
C LEU A 132 -17.58 -8.50 -15.18
N LYS A 133 -16.48 -9.22 -14.97
CA LYS A 133 -15.24 -9.04 -15.72
C LYS A 133 -15.45 -9.26 -17.22
N LYS A 134 -16.10 -10.37 -17.59
CA LYS A 134 -16.42 -10.66 -18.98
C LYS A 134 -17.30 -9.58 -19.62
N HIS A 135 -18.26 -9.03 -18.88
CA HIS A 135 -19.04 -7.89 -19.34
C HIS A 135 -18.16 -6.67 -19.62
N ASP A 136 -17.30 -6.31 -18.67
CA ASP A 136 -16.44 -5.13 -18.77
C ASP A 136 -15.43 -5.23 -19.93
N ASP A 137 -14.97 -6.45 -20.24
CA ASP A 137 -14.05 -6.68 -21.38
C ASP A 137 -14.71 -6.38 -22.74
N SER A 138 -16.04 -6.38 -22.81
CA SER A 138 -16.83 -6.12 -24.04
C SER A 138 -17.65 -4.83 -23.99
N SER A 139 -17.62 -4.09 -22.91
CA SER A 139 -18.47 -2.91 -22.68
C SER A 139 -17.64 -1.65 -22.41
N GLN A 140 -18.16 -0.49 -22.83
CA GLN A 140 -17.59 0.80 -22.47
C GLN A 140 -17.91 1.20 -21.01
N VAL A 141 -18.87 0.53 -20.38
CA VAL A 141 -19.28 0.78 -19.00
C VAL A 141 -18.72 -0.30 -18.10
N SER A 142 -17.80 0.10 -17.19
CA SER A 142 -17.24 -0.82 -16.22
C SER A 142 -18.17 -1.01 -15.01
N TYR A 143 -18.71 -2.20 -14.88
CA TYR A 143 -19.51 -2.60 -13.72
C TYR A 143 -18.61 -2.94 -12.53
N LEU A 144 -17.41 -3.48 -12.74
CA LEU A 144 -16.44 -3.70 -11.67
C LEU A 144 -16.01 -2.38 -11.02
N HIS A 145 -15.78 -1.33 -11.83
CA HIS A 145 -15.48 0.00 -11.30
C HIS A 145 -16.66 0.57 -10.50
N THR A 146 -17.90 0.44 -11.04
CA THR A 146 -19.12 0.90 -10.37
C THR A 146 -19.32 0.17 -9.03
N LEU A 147 -19.16 -1.17 -9.00
CA LEU A 147 -19.25 -1.98 -7.79
C LEU A 147 -18.22 -1.56 -6.74
N ARG A 148 -16.95 -1.38 -7.15
CA ARG A 148 -15.90 -0.94 -6.24
C ARG A 148 -16.22 0.40 -5.60
N VAL A 149 -16.58 1.42 -6.40
CA VAL A 149 -16.93 2.74 -5.87
C VAL A 149 -18.15 2.67 -4.95
N TYR A 150 -19.10 1.76 -5.22
CA TYR A 150 -20.25 1.54 -4.36
C TYR A 150 -19.86 0.93 -3.01
N LEU A 151 -18.98 -0.07 -3.01
CA LEU A 151 -18.44 -0.66 -1.78
C LEU A 151 -17.59 0.36 -1.00
N ASP A 152 -16.74 1.14 -1.66
CA ASP A 152 -15.91 2.17 -1.05
C ASP A 152 -16.73 3.32 -0.41
N ASN A 153 -17.96 3.54 -0.91
CA ASN A 153 -18.92 4.48 -0.34
C ASN A 153 -19.90 3.85 0.64
N ASN A 154 -19.56 2.70 1.24
CA ASN A 154 -20.40 1.96 2.20
C ASN A 154 -21.82 1.71 1.68
N LEU A 155 -21.95 1.28 0.43
CA LEU A 155 -23.21 0.98 -0.25
C LEU A 155 -24.18 2.19 -0.32
N SER A 156 -23.66 3.41 -0.27
CA SER A 156 -24.45 4.63 -0.36
C SER A 156 -24.69 5.03 -1.82
N VAL A 157 -25.91 4.85 -2.29
CA VAL A 157 -26.31 5.25 -3.66
C VAL A 157 -26.02 6.74 -3.93
N THR A 158 -26.31 7.60 -2.96
CA THR A 158 -26.12 9.05 -3.13
C THR A 158 -24.63 9.42 -3.26
N LYS A 159 -23.78 8.89 -2.38
CA LYS A 159 -22.33 9.17 -2.43
C LYS A 159 -21.69 8.57 -3.68
N THR A 160 -22.10 7.36 -4.06
CA THR A 160 -21.59 6.68 -5.24
C THR A 160 -22.00 7.39 -6.54
N ALA A 161 -23.26 7.84 -6.65
CA ALA A 161 -23.71 8.60 -7.80
C ALA A 161 -22.91 9.91 -7.97
N ALA A 162 -22.67 10.64 -6.87
CA ALA A 162 -21.84 11.82 -6.88
C ALA A 162 -20.39 11.51 -7.27
N ALA A 163 -19.78 10.46 -6.71
CA ALA A 163 -18.40 10.05 -7.00
C ALA A 163 -18.18 9.60 -8.46
N LEU A 164 -19.22 9.03 -9.09
CA LEU A 164 -19.19 8.58 -10.49
C LEU A 164 -19.74 9.62 -11.48
N TYR A 165 -20.16 10.80 -11.00
CA TYR A 165 -20.81 11.84 -11.81
C TYR A 165 -22.03 11.29 -12.58
N LEU A 166 -22.83 10.43 -11.92
CA LEU A 166 -24.02 9.81 -12.50
C LEU A 166 -25.30 10.34 -11.86
N HIS A 167 -26.38 10.34 -12.64
CA HIS A 167 -27.70 10.49 -12.06
C HIS A 167 -28.06 9.26 -11.20
N ARG A 168 -28.82 9.46 -10.12
CA ARG A 168 -29.22 8.40 -9.19
C ARG A 168 -29.92 7.22 -9.88
N SER A 169 -30.81 7.49 -10.84
CA SER A 169 -31.53 6.43 -11.58
C SER A 169 -30.56 5.58 -12.40
N THR A 170 -29.62 6.20 -13.12
CA THR A 170 -28.59 5.50 -13.89
C THR A 170 -27.74 4.57 -13.03
N LEU A 171 -27.37 5.05 -11.81
CA LEU A 171 -26.64 4.19 -10.88
C LEU A 171 -27.50 3.02 -10.39
N LEU A 172 -28.77 3.24 -10.06
CA LEU A 172 -29.66 2.17 -9.63
C LEU A 172 -29.84 1.11 -10.72
N ASP A 173 -29.98 1.52 -11.98
CA ASP A 173 -30.03 0.60 -13.12
C ASP A 173 -28.75 -0.23 -13.23
N ARG A 174 -27.57 0.40 -13.13
CA ARG A 174 -26.28 -0.32 -13.11
C ARG A 174 -26.19 -1.29 -11.94
N LEU A 175 -26.57 -0.89 -10.74
CA LEU A 175 -26.55 -1.75 -9.54
C LEU A 175 -27.50 -2.94 -9.69
N SER A 176 -28.66 -2.75 -10.32
CA SER A 176 -29.59 -3.85 -10.64
C SER A 176 -28.93 -4.91 -11.53
N HIS A 177 -28.23 -4.48 -12.59
CA HIS A 177 -27.49 -5.40 -13.45
C HIS A 177 -26.32 -6.07 -12.73
N ILE A 178 -25.58 -5.31 -11.91
CA ILE A 178 -24.45 -5.83 -11.12
C ILE A 178 -24.93 -6.93 -10.15
N THR A 179 -25.97 -6.67 -9.36
CA THR A 179 -26.51 -7.64 -8.41
C THR A 179 -27.07 -8.89 -9.08
N ALA A 180 -27.70 -8.74 -10.25
CA ALA A 180 -28.15 -9.87 -11.06
C ALA A 180 -26.97 -10.74 -11.53
N MET A 181 -25.88 -10.13 -11.98
CA MET A 181 -24.66 -10.85 -12.40
C MET A 181 -23.93 -11.48 -11.22
N LEU A 182 -23.88 -10.81 -10.07
CA LEU A 182 -23.29 -11.36 -8.85
C LEU A 182 -24.10 -12.53 -8.30
N GLY A 183 -25.43 -12.54 -8.50
CA GLY A 183 -26.35 -13.47 -7.86
C GLY A 183 -26.54 -13.15 -6.37
N SER A 184 -26.31 -11.90 -5.97
CA SER A 184 -26.43 -11.42 -4.58
C SER A 184 -26.88 -9.97 -4.56
N ASP A 185 -27.71 -9.62 -3.57
CA ASP A 185 -28.23 -8.27 -3.36
C ASP A 185 -27.30 -7.37 -2.52
N LEU A 186 -26.10 -7.83 -2.21
CA LEU A 186 -25.09 -7.13 -1.41
C LEU A 186 -25.56 -6.79 0.02
N ARG A 187 -26.43 -7.62 0.62
CA ARG A 187 -26.86 -7.46 2.02
C ARG A 187 -25.97 -8.19 3.01
N ASP A 188 -25.21 -9.18 2.55
CA ASP A 188 -24.26 -9.91 3.37
C ASP A 188 -22.99 -9.09 3.55
N PRO A 189 -22.66 -8.64 4.77
CA PRO A 189 -21.45 -7.84 5.03
C PRO A 189 -20.16 -8.58 4.71
N ASP A 190 -20.08 -9.89 4.97
CA ASP A 190 -18.88 -10.70 4.72
C ASP A 190 -18.65 -10.87 3.21
N TYR A 191 -19.73 -11.03 2.45
CA TYR A 191 -19.64 -11.05 0.99
C TYR A 191 -19.20 -9.71 0.44
N CYS A 192 -19.76 -8.59 0.91
CA CYS A 192 -19.33 -7.24 0.52
C CYS A 192 -17.86 -6.97 0.86
N LEU A 193 -17.43 -7.37 2.07
CA LEU A 193 -16.03 -7.26 2.49
C LEU A 193 -15.11 -8.09 1.57
N THR A 194 -15.48 -9.33 1.27
CA THR A 194 -14.73 -10.21 0.37
C THR A 194 -14.59 -9.58 -1.02
N LEU A 195 -15.67 -9.08 -1.60
CA LEU A 195 -15.63 -8.38 -2.89
C LEU A 195 -14.72 -7.14 -2.82
N GLY A 196 -14.82 -6.35 -1.74
CA GLY A 196 -14.00 -5.17 -1.51
C GLY A 196 -12.50 -5.50 -1.43
N ILE A 197 -12.13 -6.57 -0.73
CA ILE A 197 -10.75 -7.07 -0.64
C ILE A 197 -10.23 -7.47 -2.03
N ILE A 198 -10.97 -8.31 -2.75
CA ILE A 198 -10.56 -8.80 -4.08
C ILE A 198 -10.36 -7.64 -5.06
N LEU A 199 -11.31 -6.71 -5.13
CA LEU A 199 -11.26 -5.59 -6.08
C LEU A 199 -10.15 -4.57 -5.73
N ARG A 200 -9.88 -4.34 -4.45
CA ARG A 200 -8.75 -3.50 -4.03
C ARG A 200 -7.41 -4.17 -4.30
N ALA A 201 -7.30 -5.46 -4.03
CA ALA A 201 -6.10 -6.23 -4.33
C ALA A 201 -5.78 -6.25 -5.83
N GLU A 202 -6.80 -6.34 -6.70
CA GLU A 202 -6.60 -6.21 -8.16
C GLU A 202 -6.00 -4.85 -8.55
N LEU A 203 -6.42 -3.77 -7.90
CA LEU A 203 -5.85 -2.44 -8.18
C LEU A 203 -4.38 -2.35 -7.76
N GLU A 204 -4.05 -2.87 -6.58
CA GLU A 204 -2.66 -2.86 -6.10
C GLU A 204 -1.76 -3.70 -7.03
N GLN A 205 -2.21 -4.87 -7.46
CA GLN A 205 -1.46 -5.70 -8.41
C GLN A 205 -1.23 -4.98 -9.75
N ARG A 206 -2.25 -4.32 -10.30
CA ARG A 206 -2.11 -3.55 -11.55
C ARG A 206 -1.15 -2.37 -11.41
N ARG A 207 -1.04 -1.76 -10.22
CA ARG A 207 -0.04 -0.71 -9.95
C ARG A 207 1.36 -1.29 -10.01
N ILE A 208 1.59 -2.40 -9.33
CA ILE A 208 2.87 -3.10 -9.29
C ILE A 208 3.29 -3.54 -10.70
N GLU A 209 2.40 -4.16 -11.47
CA GLU A 209 2.69 -4.61 -12.84
C GLU A 209 3.12 -3.46 -13.77
N LYS A 210 2.49 -2.29 -13.66
CA LYS A 210 2.85 -1.12 -14.48
C LYS A 210 4.28 -0.62 -14.22
N ILE A 211 4.81 -0.83 -13.03
CA ILE A 211 6.16 -0.40 -12.64
C ILE A 211 7.21 -1.35 -13.22
N TYR A 212 6.95 -2.65 -13.18
CA TYR A 212 7.88 -3.67 -13.70
C TYR A 212 7.88 -3.78 -15.24
N LEU A 213 6.92 -3.17 -15.93
CA LEU A 213 6.82 -3.14 -17.41
C LEU A 213 7.36 -1.85 -18.04
N LYS A 214 7.85 -0.89 -17.24
CA LYS A 214 8.57 0.30 -17.68
C LYS A 214 10.09 0.08 -17.56
#